data_78ae5f6bd8ab1ed09018a04e218f1b19
#
_entry.id   78ae5f6bd8ab1ed09018a04e218f1b19
#
_cell.length_a   1.000
_cell.length_b   1.000
_cell.length_c   1.000
_cell.angle_alpha   90.00
_cell.angle_beta   90.00
_cell.angle_gamma   90.00
#
_symmetry.space_group_name_H-M   'P 1'
#
loop_
_entity.id
_entity.type
_entity.pdbx_description
1 polymer ?
#
loop_
_entity_poly.entity_id
_entity_poly.type
_entity_poly.pdbx_seq_one_letter_code
_entity_poly.pdbx_strand_id
1 'polypeptide(L)'
;MASQQIAAGSVSEGAAPVVFDGEHLDIAAVRRVAEGGAACSVSPQSLAKAAKSRAVFEDVVNAGIPVYGVTTGYGEMIYMLVDPSNETTLQTNLVRSHSAGVGPLFPEDEARAIVAARLNALSKGYSAVRPEILERLALFLNLGLTPAIPEIGSLGASGDLAPLAHIASTVIGEGYFLSGGRPVPADRVLREHGLEPLVLKFKEGLALINGTSGMTGLGALVLGRGWEQVRQAEIVSALLVEAVRGSMGPFQPEGHDLARPHPGQIDTAANLRALLRGSELTVEHADLRKQVAAAKQAGTSVQRTEIYLQKAYSLRAMPQVLGGVRDTLAHATARVQTELNSANDNPLFFEDQEVFHGANFHGQPVAFVMDFTTIALTQLGVLAERQLNRVLNRHLSYGLPEFLVAGDPGLSSGYAGAQYPATALIAENRTIGPASTQSVPSNGDNQDIVSMGLIAARNARRVLRNNQYILAVEYLAAASAVDVSDRYRGLSPAGKATYDAVRSLVPRLDSDRYMGDDIETVAAALGRGEFIAAVENCNIDLR
;
A
#
# COMPACT_ATOMS: atom_id res chain seq x y z
N MET A 1 -31.34 5.77 -29.57
CA MET A 1 -30.19 6.69 -29.63
C MET A 1 -30.16 7.45 -28.33
N ALA A 2 -29.43 6.98 -27.35
CA ALA A 2 -29.18 7.68 -26.11
C ALA A 2 -27.64 7.68 -25.94
N SER A 3 -27.05 8.85 -26.17
CA SER A 3 -25.65 9.12 -25.90
C SER A 3 -25.42 9.05 -24.39
N GLN A 4 -24.87 7.94 -23.90
CA GLN A 4 -24.30 7.88 -22.58
C GLN A 4 -23.03 8.75 -22.59
N GLN A 5 -23.12 9.93 -22.01
CA GLN A 5 -21.97 10.73 -21.60
C GLN A 5 -21.16 9.89 -20.60
N ILE A 6 -19.94 9.53 -21.02
CA ILE A 6 -18.93 8.99 -20.10
C ILE A 6 -18.62 10.14 -19.14
N ALA A 7 -18.99 9.98 -17.87
CA ALA A 7 -18.69 10.93 -16.84
C ALA A 7 -17.17 11.06 -16.73
N ALA A 8 -16.64 12.24 -17.06
CA ALA A 8 -15.28 12.62 -16.71
C ALA A 8 -15.17 12.52 -15.18
N GLY A 9 -14.21 11.73 -14.69
CA GLY A 9 -13.95 11.61 -13.27
C GLY A 9 -13.79 13.01 -12.69
N SER A 10 -14.55 13.33 -11.63
CA SER A 10 -14.51 14.61 -10.97
C SER A 10 -13.11 14.85 -10.39
N VAL A 11 -12.34 15.70 -11.04
CA VAL A 11 -11.12 16.29 -10.45
C VAL A 11 -11.58 17.01 -9.19
N SER A 12 -11.03 16.66 -8.03
CA SER A 12 -11.31 17.35 -6.77
C SER A 12 -10.89 18.81 -6.92
N GLU A 13 -11.84 19.72 -7.04
CA GLU A 13 -11.59 21.17 -7.09
C GLU A 13 -10.92 21.59 -5.78
N GLY A 14 -9.63 21.98 -5.84
CA GLY A 14 -8.92 22.63 -4.73
C GLY A 14 -7.55 22.07 -4.34
N ALA A 15 -7.14 20.89 -4.77
CA ALA A 15 -5.81 20.38 -4.46
C ALA A 15 -4.75 20.92 -5.44
N ALA A 16 -3.61 21.37 -4.93
CA ALA A 16 -2.49 21.81 -5.77
C ALA A 16 -2.06 20.68 -6.73
N PRO A 17 -1.81 20.99 -8.02
CA PRO A 17 -1.40 20.00 -9.01
C PRO A 17 -0.10 19.32 -8.61
N VAL A 18 0.04 18.04 -8.97
CA VAL A 18 1.29 17.29 -8.77
C VAL A 18 2.23 17.57 -9.93
N VAL A 19 3.44 18.02 -9.61
CA VAL A 19 4.48 18.31 -10.61
C VAL A 19 5.48 17.17 -10.65
N PHE A 20 5.62 16.54 -11.81
CA PHE A 20 6.62 15.50 -12.08
C PHE A 20 7.94 16.18 -12.50
N ASP A 21 8.92 16.14 -11.63
CA ASP A 21 10.23 16.75 -11.84
C ASP A 21 11.40 15.75 -11.77
N GLY A 22 11.09 14.49 -11.48
CA GLY A 22 12.07 13.42 -11.31
C GLY A 22 12.81 13.44 -9.97
N GLU A 23 12.49 14.37 -9.04
CA GLU A 23 13.27 14.61 -7.82
C GLU A 23 12.41 14.58 -6.54
N HIS A 24 11.14 15.00 -6.58
CA HIS A 24 10.36 15.33 -5.38
C HIS A 24 9.02 14.61 -5.29
N LEU A 25 8.81 13.53 -6.05
CA LEU A 25 7.58 12.74 -5.96
C LEU A 25 7.56 11.92 -4.67
N ASP A 26 6.61 12.17 -3.79
CA ASP A 26 6.38 11.40 -2.57
C ASP A 26 5.17 10.45 -2.71
N ILE A 27 5.01 9.56 -1.71
CA ILE A 27 3.89 8.59 -1.68
C ILE A 27 2.54 9.30 -1.63
N ALA A 28 2.43 10.42 -0.94
CA ALA A 28 1.17 11.18 -0.85
C ALA A 28 0.79 11.77 -2.21
N ALA A 29 1.76 12.28 -2.96
CA ALA A 29 1.54 12.79 -4.33
C ALA A 29 1.12 11.68 -5.29
N VAL A 30 1.77 10.49 -5.22
CA VAL A 30 1.35 9.30 -6.00
C VAL A 30 -0.12 8.96 -5.70
N ARG A 31 -0.52 8.93 -4.43
CA ARG A 31 -1.89 8.64 -4.01
C ARG A 31 -2.88 9.70 -4.51
N ARG A 32 -2.54 10.99 -4.42
CA ARG A 32 -3.41 12.06 -4.96
C ARG A 32 -3.67 11.90 -6.45
N VAL A 33 -2.67 11.51 -7.25
CA VAL A 33 -2.84 11.27 -8.69
C VAL A 33 -3.60 9.97 -8.94
N ALA A 34 -3.26 8.91 -8.22
CA ALA A 34 -3.80 7.57 -8.46
C ALA A 34 -5.23 7.41 -7.94
N GLU A 35 -5.48 7.78 -6.69
CA GLU A 35 -6.75 7.60 -5.97
C GLU A 35 -7.66 8.83 -6.12
N GLY A 36 -7.09 10.04 -6.03
CA GLY A 36 -7.83 11.31 -6.03
C GLY A 36 -7.98 11.98 -7.39
N GLY A 37 -7.36 11.46 -8.45
CA GLY A 37 -7.42 12.07 -9.78
C GLY A 37 -6.84 13.49 -9.85
N ALA A 38 -5.89 13.84 -8.97
CA ALA A 38 -5.29 15.17 -8.95
C ALA A 38 -4.66 15.51 -10.31
N ALA A 39 -4.84 16.75 -10.75
CA ALA A 39 -4.21 17.27 -11.95
C ALA A 39 -2.67 17.18 -11.82
N CYS A 40 -2.00 16.87 -12.91
CA CYS A 40 -0.55 16.74 -12.92
C CYS A 40 0.08 17.41 -14.14
N SER A 41 1.36 17.78 -14.00
CA SER A 41 2.16 18.38 -15.08
C SER A 41 3.61 17.90 -14.98
N VAL A 42 4.34 18.00 -16.07
CA VAL A 42 5.80 17.80 -16.09
C VAL A 42 6.47 19.15 -15.90
N SER A 43 7.53 19.20 -15.09
CA SER A 43 8.24 20.45 -14.88
C SER A 43 8.94 20.93 -16.17
N PRO A 44 8.98 22.24 -16.45
CA PRO A 44 9.74 22.76 -17.60
C PRO A 44 11.20 22.33 -17.59
N GLN A 45 11.79 22.21 -16.39
CA GLN A 45 13.18 21.77 -16.21
C GLN A 45 13.35 20.30 -16.64
N SER A 46 12.39 19.41 -16.31
CA SER A 46 12.42 18.02 -16.74
C SER A 46 12.26 17.87 -18.26
N LEU A 47 11.37 18.66 -18.87
CA LEU A 47 11.22 18.68 -20.33
C LEU A 47 12.53 19.12 -21.01
N ALA A 48 13.19 20.17 -20.47
CA ALA A 48 14.47 20.64 -20.99
C ALA A 48 15.60 19.60 -20.79
N LYS A 49 15.67 18.94 -19.62
CA LYS A 49 16.63 17.85 -19.37
C LYS A 49 16.40 16.66 -20.33
N ALA A 50 15.16 16.28 -20.56
CA ALA A 50 14.81 15.19 -21.49
C ALA A 50 15.24 15.54 -22.92
N ALA A 51 14.95 16.76 -23.40
CA ALA A 51 15.37 17.23 -24.70
C ALA A 51 16.91 17.25 -24.85
N LYS A 52 17.63 17.67 -23.79
CA LYS A 52 19.09 17.69 -23.78
C LYS A 52 19.70 16.29 -23.79
N SER A 53 19.19 15.36 -22.96
CA SER A 53 19.60 13.96 -22.99
C SER A 53 19.31 13.30 -24.35
N ARG A 54 18.20 13.66 -24.98
CA ARG A 54 17.86 13.21 -26.34
C ARG A 54 18.90 13.69 -27.35
N ALA A 55 19.32 14.94 -27.31
CA ALA A 55 20.35 15.47 -28.21
C ALA A 55 21.70 14.76 -28.01
N VAL A 56 22.14 14.55 -26.75
CA VAL A 56 23.36 13.76 -26.46
C VAL A 56 23.26 12.35 -27.06
N PHE A 57 22.11 11.69 -26.89
CA PHE A 57 21.88 10.37 -27.47
C PHE A 57 21.98 10.38 -29.00
N GLU A 58 21.37 11.35 -29.67
CA GLU A 58 21.42 11.47 -31.14
C GLU A 58 22.85 11.70 -31.66
N ASP A 59 23.65 12.50 -30.94
CA ASP A 59 25.08 12.69 -31.25
C ASP A 59 25.87 11.38 -31.09
N VAL A 60 25.62 10.59 -30.03
CA VAL A 60 26.26 9.28 -29.81
C VAL A 60 25.93 8.32 -30.97
N VAL A 61 24.67 8.23 -31.38
CA VAL A 61 24.22 7.37 -32.50
C VAL A 61 24.84 7.83 -33.82
N ASN A 62 24.84 9.14 -34.09
CA ASN A 62 25.39 9.71 -35.30
C ASN A 62 26.92 9.55 -35.40
N ALA A 63 27.62 9.50 -34.26
CA ALA A 63 29.03 9.17 -34.19
C ALA A 63 29.35 7.69 -34.41
N GLY A 64 28.33 6.85 -34.59
CA GLY A 64 28.49 5.41 -34.80
C GLY A 64 28.87 4.62 -33.55
N ILE A 65 28.68 5.21 -32.35
CA ILE A 65 28.96 4.54 -31.08
C ILE A 65 27.89 3.48 -30.83
N PRO A 66 28.26 2.22 -30.52
CA PRO A 66 27.28 1.16 -30.24
C PRO A 66 26.44 1.46 -28.99
N VAL A 67 25.13 1.37 -29.10
CA VAL A 67 24.18 1.58 -28.00
C VAL A 67 23.27 0.36 -27.89
N TYR A 68 23.21 -0.23 -26.69
CA TYR A 68 22.35 -1.36 -26.40
C TYR A 68 20.87 -1.06 -26.71
N GLY A 69 20.25 -1.96 -27.47
CA GLY A 69 18.83 -1.84 -27.83
C GLY A 69 18.49 -0.67 -28.75
N VAL A 70 19.49 -0.11 -29.42
CA VAL A 70 19.38 0.93 -30.43
C VAL A 70 20.09 0.47 -31.72
N THR A 71 21.39 0.25 -31.64
CA THR A 71 22.19 -0.30 -32.75
C THR A 71 22.43 -1.80 -32.61
N THR A 72 21.87 -2.41 -31.56
CA THR A 72 21.91 -3.86 -31.28
C THR A 72 20.51 -4.40 -30.99
N GLY A 73 20.36 -5.72 -31.00
CA GLY A 73 19.21 -6.41 -30.43
C GLY A 73 19.17 -6.30 -28.90
N TYR A 74 18.17 -6.95 -28.29
CA TYR A 74 17.91 -6.92 -26.84
C TYR A 74 18.26 -8.26 -26.18
N GLY A 75 18.62 -8.20 -24.89
CA GLY A 75 18.90 -9.37 -24.08
C GLY A 75 19.98 -10.27 -24.70
N GLU A 76 19.71 -11.56 -24.80
CA GLU A 76 20.66 -12.51 -25.42
C GLU A 76 20.96 -12.21 -26.89
N MET A 77 20.13 -11.43 -27.59
CA MET A 77 20.38 -11.01 -28.97
C MET A 77 21.27 -9.75 -29.09
N ILE A 78 21.97 -9.34 -28.03
CA ILE A 78 22.86 -8.17 -28.01
C ILE A 78 23.95 -8.20 -29.10
N TYR A 79 24.35 -9.39 -29.54
CA TYR A 79 25.35 -9.60 -30.58
C TYR A 79 24.84 -9.35 -32.02
N MET A 80 23.54 -9.11 -32.17
CA MET A 80 22.93 -8.78 -33.48
C MET A 80 22.98 -7.26 -33.68
N LEU A 81 23.68 -6.84 -34.73
CA LEU A 81 23.68 -5.42 -35.12
C LEU A 81 22.41 -5.09 -35.92
N VAL A 82 21.81 -3.94 -35.62
CA VAL A 82 20.57 -3.47 -36.25
C VAL A 82 20.86 -2.18 -37.01
N ASP A 83 20.47 -2.17 -38.27
CA ASP A 83 20.60 -0.98 -39.13
C ASP A 83 19.66 0.14 -38.65
N PRO A 84 20.11 1.41 -38.60
CA PRO A 84 19.30 2.54 -38.14
C PRO A 84 17.98 2.74 -38.91
N SER A 85 17.86 2.30 -40.16
CA SER A 85 16.60 2.36 -40.91
C SER A 85 15.46 1.53 -40.32
N ASN A 86 15.78 0.58 -39.40
CA ASN A 86 14.80 -0.25 -38.70
C ASN A 86 14.35 0.35 -37.34
N GLU A 87 14.68 1.61 -37.05
CA GLU A 87 14.39 2.29 -35.78
C GLU A 87 12.97 2.03 -35.25
N THR A 88 11.98 2.46 -35.99
CA THR A 88 10.56 2.36 -35.58
C THR A 88 10.12 0.90 -35.45
N THR A 89 10.56 0.03 -36.35
CA THR A 89 10.24 -1.39 -36.30
C THR A 89 10.80 -2.05 -35.04
N LEU A 90 12.07 -1.77 -34.70
CA LEU A 90 12.73 -2.32 -33.53
C LEU A 90 12.01 -1.90 -32.24
N GLN A 91 11.72 -0.61 -32.07
CA GLN A 91 11.07 -0.08 -30.87
C GLN A 91 9.62 -0.58 -30.74
N THR A 92 8.86 -0.59 -31.82
CA THR A 92 7.46 -1.06 -31.82
C THR A 92 7.37 -2.56 -31.54
N ASN A 93 8.23 -3.36 -32.16
CA ASN A 93 8.25 -4.81 -31.95
C ASN A 93 8.70 -5.18 -30.53
N LEU A 94 9.57 -4.39 -29.93
CA LEU A 94 9.94 -4.56 -28.52
C LEU A 94 8.70 -4.41 -27.62
N VAL A 95 7.93 -3.35 -27.78
CA VAL A 95 6.70 -3.11 -27.03
C VAL A 95 5.70 -4.26 -27.23
N ARG A 96 5.46 -4.64 -28.47
CA ARG A 96 4.52 -5.73 -28.84
C ARG A 96 4.92 -7.07 -28.22
N SER A 97 6.20 -7.47 -28.36
CA SER A 97 6.69 -8.75 -27.85
C SER A 97 6.68 -8.86 -26.32
N HIS A 98 6.80 -7.73 -25.62
CA HIS A 98 6.77 -7.67 -24.16
C HIS A 98 5.38 -7.38 -23.58
N SER A 99 4.39 -7.01 -24.40
CA SER A 99 2.97 -6.89 -23.99
C SER A 99 2.33 -8.28 -23.82
N ALA A 100 2.93 -9.12 -22.98
CA ALA A 100 2.61 -10.53 -22.77
C ALA A 100 2.13 -10.85 -21.35
N GLY A 101 1.69 -9.82 -20.60
CA GLY A 101 1.09 -9.99 -19.28
C GLY A 101 -0.22 -10.77 -19.33
N VAL A 102 -0.53 -11.49 -18.24
CA VAL A 102 -1.70 -12.37 -18.13
C VAL A 102 -2.41 -12.21 -16.78
N GLY A 103 -3.58 -12.83 -16.66
CA GLY A 103 -4.37 -12.85 -15.42
C GLY A 103 -5.25 -11.63 -15.22
N PRO A 104 -5.68 -11.34 -13.97
CA PRO A 104 -6.50 -10.18 -13.69
C PRO A 104 -5.78 -8.88 -13.99
N LEU A 105 -6.55 -7.82 -14.23
CA LEU A 105 -6.00 -6.47 -14.42
C LEU A 105 -5.80 -5.78 -13.07
N PHE A 106 -4.76 -4.95 -12.97
CA PHE A 106 -4.65 -4.02 -11.86
C PHE A 106 -5.87 -3.09 -11.82
N PRO A 107 -6.41 -2.79 -10.63
CA PRO A 107 -7.40 -1.71 -10.45
C PRO A 107 -6.89 -0.38 -11.01
N GLU A 108 -7.82 0.51 -11.35
CA GLU A 108 -7.48 1.80 -11.99
C GLU A 108 -6.49 2.64 -11.18
N ASP A 109 -6.66 2.72 -9.87
CA ASP A 109 -5.75 3.43 -8.97
C ASP A 109 -4.32 2.83 -8.97
N GLU A 110 -4.21 1.51 -8.93
CA GLU A 110 -2.92 0.81 -8.97
C GLU A 110 -2.23 1.01 -10.34
N ALA A 111 -2.98 0.89 -11.44
CA ALA A 111 -2.44 1.14 -12.78
C ALA A 111 -2.01 2.62 -12.96
N ARG A 112 -2.78 3.58 -12.45
CA ARG A 112 -2.42 5.01 -12.45
C ARG A 112 -1.15 5.29 -11.64
N ALA A 113 -0.96 4.63 -10.49
CA ALA A 113 0.25 4.74 -9.71
C ALA A 113 1.49 4.23 -10.47
N ILE A 114 1.36 3.15 -11.23
CA ILE A 114 2.42 2.62 -12.09
C ILE A 114 2.77 3.62 -13.20
N VAL A 115 1.77 4.23 -13.85
CA VAL A 115 1.99 5.28 -14.87
C VAL A 115 2.70 6.50 -14.25
N ALA A 116 2.25 6.95 -13.07
CA ALA A 116 2.86 8.09 -12.37
C ALA A 116 4.33 7.81 -11.99
N ALA A 117 4.63 6.61 -11.49
CA ALA A 117 6.00 6.20 -11.19
C ALA A 117 6.87 6.18 -12.46
N ARG A 118 6.33 5.67 -13.59
CA ARG A 118 7.07 5.67 -14.87
C ARG A 118 7.31 7.08 -15.37
N LEU A 119 6.29 7.93 -15.34
CA LEU A 119 6.40 9.33 -15.75
C LEU A 119 7.50 10.04 -14.95
N ASN A 120 7.52 9.88 -13.62
CA ASN A 120 8.52 10.56 -12.80
C ASN A 120 9.95 10.04 -13.04
N ALA A 121 10.12 8.72 -13.21
CA ALA A 121 11.42 8.14 -13.53
C ALA A 121 12.00 8.69 -14.85
N LEU A 122 11.15 8.83 -15.89
CA LEU A 122 11.53 9.44 -17.17
C LEU A 122 11.75 10.95 -17.05
N SER A 123 11.00 11.64 -16.17
CA SER A 123 11.15 13.08 -15.90
C SER A 123 12.49 13.43 -15.24
N LYS A 124 13.23 12.43 -14.72
CA LYS A 124 14.63 12.58 -14.29
C LYS A 124 15.56 13.08 -15.43
N GLY A 125 15.19 12.78 -16.68
CA GLY A 125 15.78 13.36 -17.87
C GLY A 125 17.08 12.70 -18.37
N TYR A 126 17.32 11.41 -18.06
CA TYR A 126 18.50 10.66 -18.52
C TYR A 126 18.20 9.53 -19.50
N SER A 127 16.93 9.28 -19.80
CA SER A 127 16.47 8.13 -20.60
C SER A 127 16.44 8.39 -22.11
N ALA A 128 16.84 9.58 -22.56
CA ALA A 128 16.85 10.01 -23.97
C ALA A 128 15.49 9.90 -24.71
N VAL A 129 14.39 10.04 -23.98
CA VAL A 129 13.05 10.16 -24.58
C VAL A 129 12.77 11.59 -25.00
N ARG A 130 11.96 11.76 -26.04
CA ARG A 130 11.45 13.08 -26.42
C ARG A 130 10.48 13.61 -25.37
N PRO A 131 10.40 14.95 -25.17
CA PRO A 131 9.42 15.57 -24.26
C PRO A 131 7.98 15.12 -24.49
N GLU A 132 7.58 14.87 -25.74
CA GLU A 132 6.23 14.40 -26.09
C GLU A 132 5.82 13.09 -25.37
N ILE A 133 6.77 12.22 -25.05
CA ILE A 133 6.51 11.00 -24.29
C ILE A 133 6.07 11.35 -22.85
N LEU A 134 6.76 12.28 -22.20
CA LEU A 134 6.42 12.74 -20.85
C LEU A 134 5.05 13.43 -20.83
N GLU A 135 4.83 14.33 -21.77
CA GLU A 135 3.55 15.05 -21.93
C GLU A 135 2.39 14.09 -22.22
N ARG A 136 2.61 13.04 -23.04
CA ARG A 136 1.60 12.02 -23.33
C ARG A 136 1.20 11.22 -22.08
N LEU A 137 2.15 10.80 -21.25
CA LEU A 137 1.86 10.08 -20.00
C LEU A 137 1.14 10.99 -18.99
N ALA A 138 1.54 12.25 -18.87
CA ALA A 138 0.86 13.23 -18.04
C ALA A 138 -0.57 13.49 -18.53
N LEU A 139 -0.77 13.58 -19.84
CA LEU A 139 -2.08 13.74 -20.46
C LEU A 139 -3.00 12.54 -20.18
N PHE A 140 -2.49 11.31 -20.24
CA PHE A 140 -3.26 10.12 -19.89
C PHE A 140 -3.76 10.19 -18.45
N LEU A 141 -2.90 10.56 -17.49
CA LEU A 141 -3.30 10.73 -16.10
C LEU A 141 -4.37 11.80 -15.92
N ASN A 142 -4.22 12.95 -16.59
CA ASN A 142 -5.18 14.07 -16.50
C ASN A 142 -6.54 13.77 -17.14
N LEU A 143 -6.56 13.00 -18.23
CA LEU A 143 -7.79 12.60 -18.90
C LEU A 143 -8.43 11.34 -18.28
N GLY A 144 -7.82 10.73 -17.26
CA GLY A 144 -8.30 9.48 -16.69
C GLY A 144 -8.15 8.27 -17.63
N LEU A 145 -7.27 8.38 -18.64
CA LEU A 145 -6.97 7.28 -19.56
C LEU A 145 -6.00 6.31 -18.90
N THR A 146 -6.55 5.29 -18.24
CA THR A 146 -5.78 4.32 -17.47
C THR A 146 -5.47 3.09 -18.31
N PRO A 147 -4.21 2.76 -18.61
CA PRO A 147 -3.85 1.53 -19.33
C PRO A 147 -4.32 0.28 -18.58
N ALA A 148 -4.84 -0.70 -19.31
CA ALA A 148 -5.23 -2.00 -18.78
C ALA A 148 -3.98 -2.88 -18.62
N ILE A 149 -3.48 -2.99 -17.39
CA ILE A 149 -2.23 -3.67 -17.06
C ILE A 149 -2.54 -5.00 -16.37
N PRO A 150 -2.16 -6.16 -16.96
CA PRO A 150 -2.26 -7.45 -16.28
C PRO A 150 -1.31 -7.54 -15.07
N GLU A 151 -1.75 -8.19 -14.01
CA GLU A 151 -1.00 -8.33 -12.76
C GLU A 151 0.21 -9.28 -12.87
N ILE A 152 0.19 -10.24 -13.80
CA ILE A 152 1.18 -11.31 -13.90
C ILE A 152 1.99 -11.12 -15.18
N GLY A 153 3.32 -11.12 -15.05
CA GLY A 153 4.24 -11.01 -16.20
C GLY A 153 5.59 -10.42 -15.87
N SER A 154 5.77 -9.77 -14.71
CA SER A 154 7.08 -9.29 -14.27
C SER A 154 7.75 -10.30 -13.34
N LEU A 155 9.00 -10.63 -13.62
CA LEU A 155 9.90 -11.34 -12.72
C LEU A 155 11.05 -10.45 -12.23
N GLY A 156 11.04 -9.17 -12.60
CA GLY A 156 12.09 -8.22 -12.23
C GLY A 156 13.31 -8.25 -13.14
N ALA A 157 13.27 -9.01 -14.23
CA ALA A 157 14.28 -8.96 -15.29
C ALA A 157 14.14 -7.64 -16.05
N SER A 158 15.20 -6.84 -16.06
CA SER A 158 15.15 -5.46 -16.57
C SER A 158 14.03 -4.60 -15.95
N GLY A 159 13.70 -4.87 -14.71
CA GLY A 159 12.57 -4.28 -14.00
C GLY A 159 11.23 -4.92 -14.39
N ASP A 160 10.23 -4.11 -14.62
CA ASP A 160 8.83 -4.53 -14.81
C ASP A 160 8.41 -4.50 -16.29
N LEU A 161 9.16 -5.19 -17.17
CA LEU A 161 9.01 -5.10 -18.64
C LEU A 161 7.55 -5.30 -19.10
N ALA A 162 6.92 -6.42 -18.73
CA ALA A 162 5.58 -6.74 -19.23
C ALA A 162 4.50 -5.73 -18.77
N PRO A 163 4.37 -5.37 -17.49
CA PRO A 163 3.43 -4.32 -17.07
C PRO A 163 3.65 -2.99 -17.80
N LEU A 164 4.91 -2.57 -17.93
CA LEU A 164 5.25 -1.31 -18.58
C LEU A 164 5.04 -1.36 -20.10
N ALA A 165 5.18 -2.54 -20.73
CA ALA A 165 4.86 -2.73 -22.15
C ALA A 165 3.36 -2.50 -22.44
N HIS A 166 2.46 -2.87 -21.52
CA HIS A 166 1.05 -2.56 -21.64
C HIS A 166 0.76 -1.05 -21.56
N ILE A 167 1.56 -0.27 -20.83
CA ILE A 167 1.51 1.20 -20.87
C ILE A 167 2.03 1.70 -22.22
N ALA A 168 3.20 1.23 -22.64
CA ALA A 168 3.82 1.65 -23.91
C ALA A 168 2.94 1.32 -25.12
N SER A 169 2.22 0.20 -25.10
CA SER A 169 1.29 -0.16 -26.20
C SER A 169 0.16 0.85 -26.35
N THR A 170 -0.37 1.43 -25.24
CA THR A 170 -1.40 2.48 -25.36
C THR A 170 -0.84 3.78 -25.94
N VAL A 171 0.43 4.08 -25.73
CA VAL A 171 1.09 5.24 -26.34
C VAL A 171 1.14 5.15 -27.86
N ILE A 172 1.35 3.94 -28.41
CA ILE A 172 1.36 3.67 -29.85
C ILE A 172 -0.01 3.32 -30.44
N GLY A 173 -1.09 3.45 -29.64
CA GLY A 173 -2.46 3.16 -30.10
C GLY A 173 -2.83 1.68 -30.14
N GLU A 174 -2.03 0.84 -29.49
CA GLU A 174 -2.28 -0.61 -29.38
C GLU A 174 -2.65 -0.97 -27.92
N GLY A 175 -3.10 -2.21 -27.71
CA GLY A 175 -3.52 -2.63 -26.37
C GLY A 175 -4.84 -2.01 -25.94
N TYR A 176 -5.00 -1.76 -24.63
CA TYR A 176 -6.30 -1.40 -24.05
C TYR A 176 -6.15 -0.35 -22.94
N PHE A 177 -7.16 0.52 -22.84
CA PHE A 177 -7.43 1.33 -21.62
C PHE A 177 -8.56 0.69 -20.81
N LEU A 178 -8.61 1.02 -19.52
CA LEU A 178 -9.75 0.70 -18.65
C LEU A 178 -10.85 1.77 -18.81
N SER A 179 -12.09 1.32 -18.89
CA SER A 179 -13.28 2.17 -18.81
C SER A 179 -14.32 1.47 -17.94
N GLY A 180 -14.56 2.01 -16.74
CA GLY A 180 -15.41 1.37 -15.75
C GLY A 180 -14.94 -0.06 -15.40
N GLY A 181 -13.64 -0.25 -15.27
CA GLY A 181 -13.01 -1.54 -14.94
C GLY A 181 -12.95 -2.55 -16.10
N ARG A 182 -13.35 -2.17 -17.33
CA ARG A 182 -13.33 -3.04 -18.51
C ARG A 182 -12.32 -2.58 -19.55
N PRO A 183 -11.61 -3.49 -20.23
CA PRO A 183 -10.66 -3.13 -21.26
C PRO A 183 -11.38 -2.66 -22.55
N VAL A 184 -10.95 -1.51 -23.07
CA VAL A 184 -11.43 -0.92 -24.34
C VAL A 184 -10.22 -0.67 -25.25
N PRO A 185 -10.27 -1.01 -26.56
CA PRO A 185 -9.14 -0.83 -27.48
C PRO A 185 -8.58 0.59 -27.48
N ALA A 186 -7.25 0.71 -27.38
CA ALA A 186 -6.58 2.00 -27.20
C ALA A 186 -6.76 2.93 -28.40
N ASP A 187 -6.70 2.41 -29.63
CA ASP A 187 -6.92 3.19 -30.86
C ASP A 187 -8.29 3.88 -30.89
N ARG A 188 -9.31 3.20 -30.37
CA ARG A 188 -10.65 3.77 -30.25
C ARG A 188 -10.70 4.90 -29.24
N VAL A 189 -10.15 4.66 -28.04
CA VAL A 189 -10.13 5.66 -26.94
C VAL A 189 -9.34 6.90 -27.36
N LEU A 190 -8.17 6.72 -27.98
CA LEU A 190 -7.37 7.84 -28.49
C LEU A 190 -8.15 8.68 -29.50
N ARG A 191 -8.80 8.05 -30.48
CA ARG A 191 -9.64 8.76 -31.48
C ARG A 191 -10.80 9.53 -30.81
N GLU A 192 -11.46 8.93 -29.83
CA GLU A 192 -12.55 9.59 -29.08
C GLU A 192 -12.08 10.86 -28.35
N HIS A 193 -10.80 10.93 -27.98
CA HIS A 193 -10.17 12.08 -27.34
C HIS A 193 -9.39 13.00 -28.30
N GLY A 194 -9.45 12.74 -29.61
CA GLY A 194 -8.70 13.53 -30.60
C GLY A 194 -7.18 13.38 -30.51
N LEU A 195 -6.69 12.24 -30.01
CA LEU A 195 -5.28 11.95 -29.82
C LEU A 195 -4.79 10.98 -30.90
N GLU A 196 -3.67 11.34 -31.56
CA GLU A 196 -3.00 10.44 -32.48
C GLU A 196 -2.02 9.53 -31.73
N PRO A 197 -1.88 8.25 -32.14
CA PRO A 197 -0.80 7.38 -31.67
C PRO A 197 0.57 8.00 -31.91
N LEU A 198 1.50 7.82 -30.95
CA LEU A 198 2.88 8.28 -31.14
C LEU A 198 3.69 7.22 -31.90
N VAL A 199 4.48 7.68 -32.85
CA VAL A 199 5.50 6.85 -33.51
C VAL A 199 6.77 6.90 -32.65
N LEU A 200 7.16 5.74 -32.12
CA LEU A 200 8.35 5.63 -31.30
C LEU A 200 9.64 5.82 -32.10
N LYS A 201 10.57 6.57 -31.54
CA LYS A 201 11.93 6.76 -32.02
C LYS A 201 12.90 5.87 -31.27
N PHE A 202 14.15 5.75 -31.72
CA PHE A 202 15.20 5.02 -31.01
C PHE A 202 15.16 5.30 -29.50
N LYS A 203 15.40 4.27 -28.72
CA LYS A 203 15.41 4.27 -27.26
C LYS A 203 14.03 4.37 -26.60
N GLU A 204 13.00 4.98 -27.23
CA GLU A 204 11.74 5.29 -26.55
C GLU A 204 10.92 4.04 -26.16
N GLY A 205 10.91 3.01 -27.02
CA GLY A 205 10.28 1.74 -26.67
C GLY A 205 10.95 1.10 -25.46
N LEU A 206 12.29 1.03 -25.47
CA LEU A 206 13.07 0.51 -24.35
C LEU A 206 12.89 1.39 -23.08
N ALA A 207 12.97 2.71 -23.22
CA ALA A 207 12.77 3.63 -22.10
C ALA A 207 11.38 3.55 -21.47
N LEU A 208 10.34 3.26 -22.25
CA LEU A 208 8.99 3.10 -21.70
C LEU A 208 8.83 1.82 -20.88
N ILE A 209 9.55 0.75 -21.18
CA ILE A 209 9.34 -0.56 -20.56
C ILE A 209 10.43 -0.99 -19.57
N ASN A 210 11.64 -0.46 -19.70
CA ASN A 210 12.80 -0.84 -18.87
C ASN A 210 12.80 -0.05 -17.56
N GLY A 211 12.64 -0.72 -16.43
CA GLY A 211 12.69 -0.07 -15.10
C GLY A 211 11.69 -0.63 -14.08
N THR A 212 11.75 -0.09 -12.88
CA THR A 212 11.12 -0.61 -11.66
C THR A 212 9.75 -0.01 -11.35
N SER A 213 9.15 0.73 -12.28
CA SER A 213 7.98 1.58 -12.00
C SER A 213 6.72 0.79 -11.63
N GLY A 214 6.59 -0.48 -12.06
CA GLY A 214 5.48 -1.35 -11.66
C GLY A 214 5.50 -1.65 -10.17
N MET A 215 6.62 -2.20 -9.68
CA MET A 215 6.81 -2.51 -8.26
C MET A 215 6.82 -1.25 -7.38
N THR A 216 7.36 -0.14 -7.89
CA THR A 216 7.49 1.11 -7.14
C THR A 216 6.15 1.83 -7.02
N GLY A 217 5.36 1.92 -8.10
CA GLY A 217 4.03 2.53 -8.08
C GLY A 217 3.06 1.76 -7.19
N LEU A 218 3.01 0.43 -7.33
CA LEU A 218 2.21 -0.41 -6.44
C LEU A 218 2.70 -0.34 -4.99
N GLY A 219 4.02 -0.37 -4.77
CA GLY A 219 4.64 -0.24 -3.46
C GLY A 219 4.27 1.07 -2.75
N ALA A 220 4.20 2.18 -3.49
CA ALA A 220 3.78 3.47 -2.95
C ALA A 220 2.35 3.44 -2.39
N LEU A 221 1.39 2.85 -3.12
CA LEU A 221 0.02 2.70 -2.63
C LEU A 221 -0.06 1.76 -1.43
N VAL A 222 0.65 0.61 -1.48
CA VAL A 222 0.69 -0.34 -0.37
C VAL A 222 1.22 0.31 0.90
N LEU A 223 2.27 1.09 0.82
CA LEU A 223 2.85 1.79 1.97
C LEU A 223 1.92 2.87 2.51
N GLY A 224 1.33 3.70 1.64
CA GLY A 224 0.37 4.72 2.07
C GLY A 224 -0.82 4.12 2.84
N ARG A 225 -1.42 3.07 2.29
CA ARG A 225 -2.52 2.33 2.93
C ARG A 225 -2.05 1.54 4.17
N GLY A 226 -0.81 1.06 4.18
CA GLY A 226 -0.20 0.40 5.34
C GLY A 226 -0.09 1.31 6.54
N TRP A 227 0.30 2.58 6.34
CA TRP A 227 0.32 3.59 7.39
C TRP A 227 -1.08 3.89 7.95
N GLU A 228 -2.11 3.94 7.11
CA GLU A 228 -3.50 4.05 7.56
C GLU A 228 -3.92 2.85 8.40
N GLN A 229 -3.55 1.64 7.96
CA GLN A 229 -3.90 0.41 8.66
C GLN A 229 -3.27 0.33 10.07
N VAL A 230 -2.05 0.83 10.25
CA VAL A 230 -1.44 0.91 11.59
C VAL A 230 -2.24 1.84 12.50
N ARG A 231 -2.63 3.03 12.03
CA ARG A 231 -3.47 3.96 12.79
C ARG A 231 -4.83 3.34 13.13
N GLN A 232 -5.46 2.66 12.19
CA GLN A 232 -6.72 1.94 12.40
C GLN A 232 -6.59 0.83 13.45
N ALA A 233 -5.47 0.08 13.42
CA ALA A 233 -5.19 -0.94 14.43
C ALA A 233 -4.99 -0.32 15.83
N GLU A 234 -4.34 0.83 15.95
CA GLU A 234 -4.20 1.58 17.19
C GLU A 234 -5.56 2.07 17.73
N ILE A 235 -6.44 2.57 16.85
CA ILE A 235 -7.79 3.05 17.21
C ILE A 235 -8.64 1.90 17.77
N VAL A 236 -8.74 0.78 17.06
CA VAL A 236 -9.56 -0.34 17.54
C VAL A 236 -8.96 -1.00 18.79
N SER A 237 -7.63 -1.10 18.87
CA SER A 237 -6.95 -1.58 20.06
C SER A 237 -7.25 -0.72 21.29
N ALA A 238 -7.30 0.60 21.14
CA ALA A 238 -7.68 1.51 22.23
C ALA A 238 -9.12 1.24 22.71
N LEU A 239 -10.08 1.11 21.78
CA LEU A 239 -11.47 0.78 22.13
C LEU A 239 -11.56 -0.57 22.87
N LEU A 240 -10.77 -1.57 22.43
CA LEU A 240 -10.70 -2.86 23.12
C LEU A 240 -10.10 -2.75 24.53
N VAL A 241 -9.07 -1.92 24.72
CA VAL A 241 -8.51 -1.64 26.06
C VAL A 241 -9.59 -1.09 26.98
N GLU A 242 -10.42 -0.16 26.53
CA GLU A 242 -11.55 0.37 27.28
C GLU A 242 -12.60 -0.72 27.56
N ALA A 243 -12.98 -1.47 26.52
CA ALA A 243 -13.99 -2.54 26.64
C ALA A 243 -13.60 -3.63 27.65
N VAL A 244 -12.31 -3.93 27.83
CA VAL A 244 -11.84 -4.93 28.82
C VAL A 244 -11.26 -4.29 30.09
N ARG A 245 -11.43 -2.99 30.29
CA ARG A 245 -10.87 -2.25 31.43
C ARG A 245 -9.37 -2.48 31.59
N GLY A 246 -8.63 -2.18 30.52
CA GLY A 246 -7.18 -2.32 30.46
C GLY A 246 -6.44 -1.29 31.32
N SER A 247 -5.14 -1.51 31.55
CA SER A 247 -4.29 -0.59 32.32
C SER A 247 -3.59 0.41 31.38
N MET A 248 -3.44 1.66 31.86
CA MET A 248 -2.66 2.71 31.19
C MET A 248 -1.14 2.55 31.41
N GLY A 249 -0.73 1.78 32.43
CA GLY A 249 0.69 1.62 32.79
C GLY A 249 1.60 1.19 31.64
N PRO A 250 1.20 0.25 30.76
CA PRO A 250 2.02 -0.19 29.63
C PRO A 250 2.32 0.89 28.59
N PHE A 251 1.62 2.02 28.58
CA PHE A 251 1.76 3.07 27.57
C PHE A 251 2.47 4.33 28.09
N GLN A 252 2.94 4.33 29.34
CA GLN A 252 3.60 5.48 29.94
C GLN A 252 4.94 5.81 29.26
N PRO A 253 5.26 7.12 29.10
CA PRO A 253 6.43 7.55 28.33
C PRO A 253 7.76 7.04 28.88
N GLU A 254 7.87 6.84 30.20
CA GLU A 254 9.10 6.36 30.83
C GLU A 254 9.56 5.01 30.28
N GLY A 255 8.61 4.13 29.92
CA GLY A 255 8.90 2.81 29.37
C GLY A 255 9.32 2.84 27.90
N HIS A 256 8.96 3.89 27.17
CA HIS A 256 9.17 4.01 25.72
C HIS A 256 10.20 5.08 25.39
N ASP A 257 9.97 6.33 25.82
CA ASP A 257 10.78 7.48 25.45
C ASP A 257 12.18 7.43 26.12
N LEU A 258 12.25 6.92 27.36
CA LEU A 258 13.49 6.85 28.15
C LEU A 258 14.13 5.47 28.11
N ALA A 259 13.34 4.41 28.43
CA ALA A 259 13.92 3.08 28.67
C ALA A 259 14.18 2.30 27.38
N ARG A 260 13.34 2.48 26.34
CA ARG A 260 13.46 1.73 25.07
C ARG A 260 13.02 2.58 23.87
N PRO A 261 13.88 3.50 23.38
CA PRO A 261 13.50 4.58 22.47
C PRO A 261 13.50 4.16 20.99
N HIS A 262 12.72 3.16 20.60
CA HIS A 262 12.40 2.88 19.20
C HIS A 262 11.35 3.90 18.72
N PRO A 263 11.57 4.62 17.59
CA PRO A 263 10.68 5.68 17.17
C PRO A 263 9.21 5.23 17.00
N GLY A 264 8.97 4.14 16.30
CA GLY A 264 7.61 3.63 16.10
C GLY A 264 6.94 3.17 17.41
N GLN A 265 7.72 2.66 18.37
CA GLN A 265 7.20 2.29 19.69
C GLN A 265 6.78 3.51 20.50
N ILE A 266 7.55 4.61 20.45
CA ILE A 266 7.24 5.90 21.07
C ILE A 266 5.93 6.44 20.47
N ASP A 267 5.82 6.45 19.14
CA ASP A 267 4.65 6.98 18.44
C ASP A 267 3.38 6.17 18.75
N THR A 268 3.44 4.85 18.69
CA THR A 268 2.28 3.99 19.05
C THR A 268 1.86 4.20 20.50
N ALA A 269 2.82 4.30 21.44
CA ALA A 269 2.51 4.56 22.86
C ALA A 269 1.87 5.94 23.03
N ALA A 270 2.35 6.96 22.34
CA ALA A 270 1.78 8.30 22.34
C ALA A 270 0.35 8.32 21.77
N ASN A 271 0.11 7.64 20.66
CA ASN A 271 -1.23 7.51 20.06
C ASN A 271 -2.20 6.82 21.01
N LEU A 272 -1.81 5.71 21.64
CA LEU A 272 -2.66 5.01 22.62
C LEU A 272 -2.99 5.89 23.82
N ARG A 273 -2.04 6.66 24.34
CA ARG A 273 -2.31 7.65 25.40
C ARG A 273 -3.28 8.74 24.95
N ALA A 274 -3.17 9.21 23.73
CA ALA A 274 -4.06 10.23 23.18
C ALA A 274 -5.49 9.68 22.98
N LEU A 275 -5.61 8.48 22.41
CA LEU A 275 -6.89 7.78 22.19
C LEU A 275 -7.63 7.46 23.48
N LEU A 276 -6.91 7.09 24.53
CA LEU A 276 -7.47 6.70 25.84
C LEU A 276 -7.67 7.87 26.79
N ARG A 277 -7.28 9.08 26.42
CA ARG A 277 -7.39 10.27 27.29
C ARG A 277 -8.85 10.57 27.63
N GLY A 278 -9.14 10.69 28.94
CA GLY A 278 -10.49 10.95 29.44
C GLY A 278 -11.37 9.71 29.57
N SER A 279 -10.79 8.52 29.40
CA SER A 279 -11.51 7.27 29.68
C SER A 279 -11.71 7.07 31.18
N GLU A 280 -12.94 6.72 31.59
CA GLU A 280 -13.28 6.29 32.95
C GLU A 280 -13.15 4.77 33.13
N LEU A 281 -12.84 4.04 32.05
CA LEU A 281 -12.79 2.58 32.01
C LEU A 281 -11.38 2.02 32.20
N THR A 282 -10.35 2.81 31.89
CA THR A 282 -8.96 2.39 32.05
C THR A 282 -8.56 2.38 33.54
N VAL A 283 -7.66 1.48 33.90
CA VAL A 283 -7.21 1.29 35.28
C VAL A 283 -5.78 1.83 35.44
N GLU A 284 -5.62 2.74 36.38
CA GLU A 284 -4.31 3.27 36.74
C GLU A 284 -3.53 2.30 37.64
N HIS A 285 -2.21 2.28 37.48
CA HIS A 285 -1.36 1.39 38.29
C HIS A 285 -1.51 1.63 39.80
N ALA A 286 -1.71 2.88 40.22
CA ALA A 286 -1.94 3.25 41.62
C ALA A 286 -3.20 2.58 42.20
N ASP A 287 -4.26 2.46 41.39
CA ASP A 287 -5.52 1.82 41.82
C ASP A 287 -5.39 0.30 41.89
N LEU A 288 -4.66 -0.31 40.95
CA LEU A 288 -4.31 -1.74 41.01
C LEU A 288 -3.53 -2.05 42.28
N ARG A 289 -2.57 -1.20 42.69
CA ARG A 289 -1.82 -1.35 43.93
C ARG A 289 -2.72 -1.31 45.15
N LYS A 290 -3.68 -0.37 45.21
CA LYS A 290 -4.68 -0.28 46.30
C LYS A 290 -5.54 -1.55 46.37
N GLN A 291 -6.04 -2.02 45.22
CA GLN A 291 -6.84 -3.25 45.14
C GLN A 291 -6.06 -4.47 45.63
N VAL A 292 -4.80 -4.63 45.21
CA VAL A 292 -3.94 -5.72 45.71
C VAL A 292 -3.68 -5.62 47.19
N ALA A 293 -3.41 -4.42 47.70
CA ALA A 293 -3.21 -4.19 49.13
C ALA A 293 -4.46 -4.53 49.95
N ALA A 294 -5.65 -4.12 49.48
CA ALA A 294 -6.93 -4.42 50.13
C ALA A 294 -7.30 -5.92 50.07
N ALA A 295 -6.92 -6.63 49.03
CA ALA A 295 -7.21 -8.07 48.85
C ALA A 295 -6.27 -8.97 49.68
N LYS A 296 -5.13 -8.44 50.19
CA LYS A 296 -4.11 -9.24 50.87
C LYS A 296 -4.62 -9.74 52.23
N GLN A 297 -4.59 -11.06 52.42
CA GLN A 297 -4.97 -11.72 53.69
C GLN A 297 -3.75 -11.89 54.59
N ALA A 298 -3.90 -11.53 55.85
CA ALA A 298 -2.85 -11.69 56.86
C ALA A 298 -2.55 -13.17 57.11
N GLY A 299 -1.26 -13.52 57.23
CA GLY A 299 -0.85 -14.88 57.57
C GLY A 299 -0.79 -15.88 56.42
N THR A 300 -1.09 -15.47 55.17
CA THR A 300 -0.97 -16.33 53.99
C THR A 300 0.35 -16.07 53.25
N SER A 301 1.07 -17.13 52.92
CA SER A 301 2.32 -17.03 52.12
C SER A 301 2.03 -16.89 50.60
N VAL A 302 0.94 -17.49 50.09
CA VAL A 302 0.48 -17.41 48.70
C VAL A 302 -1.04 -17.27 48.71
N GLN A 303 -1.53 -16.29 47.96
CA GLN A 303 -2.96 -16.03 47.84
C GLN A 303 -3.33 -15.86 46.35
N ARG A 304 -4.39 -16.55 45.89
CA ARG A 304 -5.00 -16.32 44.59
C ARG A 304 -5.91 -15.09 44.66
N THR A 305 -5.77 -14.21 43.67
CA THR A 305 -6.68 -13.06 43.46
C THR A 305 -7.13 -13.03 42.01
N GLU A 306 -8.25 -12.35 41.74
CA GLU A 306 -8.72 -12.05 40.38
C GLU A 306 -8.23 -10.67 39.90
N ILE A 307 -7.24 -10.10 40.58
CA ILE A 307 -6.64 -8.80 40.23
C ILE A 307 -5.44 -9.05 39.33
N TYR A 308 -5.57 -8.65 38.06
CA TYR A 308 -4.52 -8.79 37.07
C TYR A 308 -3.66 -7.52 37.01
N LEU A 309 -2.51 -7.52 37.70
CA LEU A 309 -1.51 -6.43 37.59
C LEU A 309 -1.04 -6.20 36.16
N GLN A 310 -0.94 -7.26 35.39
CA GLN A 310 -0.59 -7.23 33.97
C GLN A 310 -1.57 -8.07 33.16
N LYS A 311 -2.24 -7.42 32.21
CA LYS A 311 -3.08 -8.13 31.23
C LYS A 311 -2.23 -8.81 30.16
N ALA A 312 -2.86 -9.53 29.23
CA ALA A 312 -2.17 -10.26 28.18
C ALA A 312 -1.33 -9.37 27.25
N TYR A 313 -0.35 -9.95 26.58
CA TYR A 313 0.55 -9.24 25.67
C TYR A 313 -0.18 -8.53 24.53
N SER A 314 -1.22 -9.13 23.97
CA SER A 314 -2.04 -8.49 22.94
C SER A 314 -2.71 -7.18 23.39
N LEU A 315 -2.83 -6.92 24.68
CA LEU A 315 -3.41 -5.69 25.25
C LEU A 315 -2.37 -4.74 25.85
N ARG A 316 -1.13 -5.17 26.07
CA ARG A 316 -0.10 -4.32 26.69
C ARG A 316 1.19 -4.17 25.89
N ALA A 317 1.45 -5.08 24.95
CA ALA A 317 2.64 -5.01 24.10
C ALA A 317 2.35 -4.40 22.71
N MET A 318 1.24 -3.68 22.56
CA MET A 318 0.89 -3.00 21.32
C MET A 318 1.96 -2.00 20.87
N PRO A 319 2.55 -1.18 21.77
CA PRO A 319 3.64 -0.28 21.37
C PRO A 319 4.84 -1.02 20.76
N GLN A 320 5.19 -2.19 21.32
CA GLN A 320 6.32 -2.98 20.83
C GLN A 320 6.00 -3.67 19.50
N VAL A 321 4.76 -4.11 19.29
CA VAL A 321 4.35 -4.82 18.07
C VAL A 321 4.07 -3.84 16.94
N LEU A 322 3.17 -2.88 17.13
CA LEU A 322 2.81 -1.89 16.10
C LEU A 322 3.97 -0.92 15.85
N GLY A 323 4.77 -0.60 16.89
CA GLY A 323 5.97 0.19 16.73
C GLY A 323 6.99 -0.46 15.80
N GLY A 324 7.19 -1.78 15.91
CA GLY A 324 8.03 -2.53 14.96
C GLY A 324 7.47 -2.50 13.53
N VAL A 325 6.14 -2.51 13.38
CA VAL A 325 5.50 -2.32 12.07
C VAL A 325 5.78 -0.91 11.52
N ARG A 326 5.61 0.14 12.35
CA ARG A 326 5.91 1.54 11.97
C ARG A 326 7.35 1.73 11.52
N ASP A 327 8.32 1.23 12.29
CA ASP A 327 9.74 1.34 11.94
C ASP A 327 10.06 0.65 10.61
N THR A 328 9.43 -0.49 10.35
CA THR A 328 9.57 -1.22 9.07
C THR A 328 8.93 -0.44 7.92
N LEU A 329 7.73 0.11 8.09
CA LEU A 329 7.08 0.93 7.08
C LEU A 329 7.87 2.22 6.80
N ALA A 330 8.45 2.85 7.82
CA ALA A 330 9.31 4.04 7.65
C ALA A 330 10.54 3.73 6.80
N HIS A 331 11.21 2.61 7.06
CA HIS A 331 12.33 2.14 6.25
C HIS A 331 11.90 1.88 4.80
N ALA A 332 10.78 1.18 4.60
CA ALA A 332 10.26 0.88 3.27
C ALA A 332 9.85 2.15 2.52
N THR A 333 9.18 3.08 3.19
CA THR A 333 8.80 4.40 2.64
C THR A 333 10.01 5.14 2.11
N ALA A 334 11.09 5.22 2.89
CA ALA A 334 12.31 5.91 2.46
C ALA A 334 12.95 5.26 1.22
N ARG A 335 12.93 3.94 1.09
CA ARG A 335 13.48 3.24 -0.08
C ARG A 335 12.61 3.42 -1.33
N VAL A 336 11.28 3.28 -1.18
CA VAL A 336 10.35 3.49 -2.30
C VAL A 336 10.36 4.94 -2.77
N GLN A 337 10.46 5.94 -1.88
CA GLN A 337 10.60 7.34 -2.26
C GLN A 337 11.92 7.61 -3.02
N THR A 338 13.02 6.98 -2.62
CA THR A 338 14.28 7.06 -3.39
C THR A 338 14.08 6.50 -4.79
N GLU A 339 13.44 5.35 -4.93
CA GLU A 339 13.21 4.70 -6.23
C GLU A 339 12.23 5.49 -7.11
N LEU A 340 11.18 6.08 -6.53
CA LEU A 340 10.24 6.97 -7.24
C LEU A 340 10.96 8.13 -7.95
N ASN A 341 12.08 8.60 -7.37
CA ASN A 341 12.86 9.75 -7.84
C ASN A 341 14.20 9.33 -8.49
N SER A 342 14.27 8.10 -9.00
CA SER A 342 15.47 7.54 -9.63
C SER A 342 15.28 7.33 -11.13
N ALA A 343 16.37 7.50 -11.88
CA ALA A 343 16.46 7.04 -13.27
C ALA A 343 16.77 5.53 -13.24
N ASN A 344 15.73 4.72 -13.31
CA ASN A 344 15.78 3.27 -13.21
C ASN A 344 15.70 2.56 -14.58
N ASP A 345 16.37 3.14 -15.57
CA ASP A 345 16.42 2.68 -16.96
C ASP A 345 17.88 2.29 -17.35
N ASN A 346 18.07 1.73 -18.52
CA ASN A 346 19.34 1.40 -19.13
C ASN A 346 19.19 1.31 -20.67
N PRO A 347 20.14 1.87 -21.45
CA PRO A 347 21.24 2.76 -21.05
C PRO A 347 20.77 4.18 -20.68
N LEU A 348 21.61 4.92 -19.95
CA LEU A 348 21.39 6.32 -19.59
C LEU A 348 22.40 7.24 -20.29
N PHE A 349 22.02 8.50 -20.52
CA PHE A 349 22.80 9.49 -21.26
C PHE A 349 23.04 10.73 -20.42
N PHE A 350 24.32 11.07 -20.22
CA PHE A 350 24.78 12.20 -19.43
C PHE A 350 25.58 13.18 -20.31
N GLU A 351 25.57 14.44 -19.96
CA GLU A 351 26.20 15.51 -20.75
C GLU A 351 27.71 15.31 -20.98
N ASP A 352 28.41 14.84 -19.95
CA ASP A 352 29.86 14.67 -19.94
C ASP A 352 30.32 13.22 -20.20
N GLN A 353 29.39 12.34 -20.55
CA GLN A 353 29.67 10.92 -20.82
C GLN A 353 28.92 10.49 -22.08
N GLU A 354 29.56 9.64 -22.87
CA GLU A 354 28.95 9.15 -24.11
C GLU A 354 27.68 8.36 -23.82
N VAL A 355 27.79 7.30 -23.04
CA VAL A 355 26.67 6.43 -22.64
C VAL A 355 27.01 5.63 -21.39
N PHE A 356 26.07 5.51 -20.48
CA PHE A 356 26.17 4.64 -19.32
C PHE A 356 25.38 3.35 -19.55
N HIS A 357 26.08 2.23 -19.69
CA HIS A 357 25.48 0.90 -19.70
C HIS A 357 25.59 0.30 -18.30
N GLY A 358 24.45 0.15 -17.62
CA GLY A 358 24.38 -0.34 -16.25
C GLY A 358 23.18 -1.25 -16.02
N ALA A 359 22.77 -1.38 -14.75
CA ALA A 359 21.65 -2.22 -14.34
C ALA A 359 20.70 -1.50 -13.37
N ASN A 360 20.49 -0.20 -13.56
CA ASN A 360 19.60 0.60 -12.68
C ASN A 360 18.14 0.12 -12.70
N PHE A 361 17.77 -0.72 -13.67
CA PHE A 361 16.48 -1.40 -13.72
C PHE A 361 16.34 -2.51 -12.66
N HIS A 362 17.41 -2.89 -11.95
CA HIS A 362 17.35 -4.00 -11.01
C HIS A 362 16.72 -3.58 -9.68
N GLY A 363 15.47 -3.97 -9.48
CA GLY A 363 14.61 -3.51 -8.38
C GLY A 363 14.83 -4.18 -7.03
N GLN A 364 16.01 -4.75 -6.73
CA GLN A 364 16.27 -5.46 -5.47
C GLN A 364 16.00 -4.61 -4.22
N PRO A 365 16.34 -3.31 -4.16
CA PRO A 365 16.04 -2.47 -2.99
C PRO A 365 14.54 -2.38 -2.69
N VAL A 366 13.69 -2.29 -3.74
CA VAL A 366 12.24 -2.26 -3.59
C VAL A 366 11.70 -3.64 -3.23
N ALA A 367 12.20 -4.69 -3.88
CA ALA A 367 11.79 -6.07 -3.61
C ALA A 367 11.97 -6.45 -2.13
N PHE A 368 13.12 -6.13 -1.53
CA PHE A 368 13.39 -6.39 -0.12
C PHE A 368 12.41 -5.67 0.79
N VAL A 369 12.20 -4.37 0.58
CA VAL A 369 11.35 -3.61 1.49
C VAL A 369 9.87 -3.97 1.32
N MET A 370 9.43 -4.49 0.18
CA MET A 370 8.07 -5.03 0.01
C MET A 370 7.90 -6.36 0.74
N ASP A 371 8.89 -7.24 0.77
CA ASP A 371 8.87 -8.44 1.59
C ASP A 371 8.90 -8.10 3.09
N PHE A 372 9.70 -7.11 3.52
CA PHE A 372 9.68 -6.63 4.90
C PHE A 372 8.31 -6.03 5.27
N THR A 373 7.67 -5.33 4.35
CA THR A 373 6.30 -4.82 4.51
C THR A 373 5.30 -5.96 4.66
N THR A 374 5.44 -7.03 3.88
CA THR A 374 4.62 -8.26 4.00
C THR A 374 4.72 -8.86 5.41
N ILE A 375 5.94 -8.98 5.95
CA ILE A 375 6.19 -9.49 7.31
C ILE A 375 5.54 -8.57 8.36
N ALA A 376 5.76 -7.26 8.24
CA ALA A 376 5.26 -6.28 9.19
C ALA A 376 3.72 -6.24 9.21
N LEU A 377 3.07 -6.18 8.05
CA LEU A 377 1.60 -6.19 7.94
C LEU A 377 1.01 -7.54 8.39
N THR A 378 1.69 -8.67 8.16
CA THR A 378 1.27 -9.96 8.71
C THR A 378 1.26 -9.92 10.24
N GLN A 379 2.28 -9.32 10.87
CA GLN A 379 2.33 -9.21 12.32
C GLN A 379 1.26 -8.27 12.89
N LEU A 380 0.88 -7.20 12.17
CA LEU A 380 -0.27 -6.36 12.51
C LEU A 380 -1.56 -7.21 12.53
N GLY A 381 -1.81 -7.98 11.47
CA GLY A 381 -2.97 -8.88 11.39
C GLY A 381 -2.96 -9.96 12.50
N VAL A 382 -1.77 -10.47 12.88
CA VAL A 382 -1.63 -11.39 14.01
C VAL A 382 -2.08 -10.73 15.32
N LEU A 383 -1.68 -9.47 15.56
CA LEU A 383 -2.11 -8.74 16.76
C LEU A 383 -3.62 -8.57 16.77
N ALA A 384 -4.21 -8.08 15.69
CA ALA A 384 -5.65 -7.87 15.54
C ALA A 384 -6.45 -9.17 15.80
N GLU A 385 -6.04 -10.27 15.17
CA GLU A 385 -6.70 -11.57 15.39
C GLU A 385 -6.52 -12.07 16.83
N ARG A 386 -5.38 -11.86 17.49
CA ARG A 386 -5.19 -12.23 18.89
C ARG A 386 -6.03 -11.39 19.83
N GLN A 387 -6.26 -10.12 19.55
CA GLN A 387 -7.17 -9.24 20.28
C GLN A 387 -8.62 -9.70 20.11
N LEU A 388 -9.03 -9.97 18.87
CA LEU A 388 -10.35 -10.55 18.54
C LEU A 388 -10.58 -11.86 19.32
N ASN A 389 -9.69 -12.84 19.20
CA ASN A 389 -9.80 -14.11 19.90
C ASN A 389 -9.95 -13.92 21.42
N ARG A 390 -9.30 -12.93 21.98
CA ARG A 390 -9.36 -12.66 23.43
C ARG A 390 -10.73 -12.19 23.87
N VAL A 391 -11.34 -11.25 23.16
CA VAL A 391 -12.65 -10.71 23.55
C VAL A 391 -13.79 -11.68 23.28
N LEU A 392 -13.61 -12.61 22.34
CA LEU A 392 -14.61 -13.65 22.03
C LEU A 392 -14.57 -14.85 23.01
N ASN A 393 -13.48 -15.04 23.74
CA ASN A 393 -13.31 -16.16 24.65
C ASN A 393 -13.62 -15.73 26.08
N ARG A 394 -14.70 -16.24 26.68
CA ARG A 394 -15.12 -15.89 28.06
C ARG A 394 -14.05 -16.09 29.13
N HIS A 395 -13.12 -17.03 28.92
CA HIS A 395 -12.04 -17.30 29.87
C HIS A 395 -10.88 -16.31 29.76
N LEU A 396 -10.83 -15.52 28.68
CA LEU A 396 -9.75 -14.60 28.36
C LEU A 396 -10.20 -13.12 28.32
N SER A 397 -11.50 -12.86 28.24
CA SER A 397 -12.11 -11.55 27.96
C SER A 397 -12.26 -10.65 29.19
N TYR A 398 -11.85 -11.11 30.38
CA TYR A 398 -11.99 -10.38 31.64
C TYR A 398 -13.46 -10.01 31.98
N GLY A 399 -14.39 -10.95 31.74
CA GLY A 399 -15.78 -10.86 32.15
C GLY A 399 -16.78 -10.50 31.02
N LEU A 400 -16.36 -10.46 29.77
CA LEU A 400 -17.31 -10.39 28.65
C LEU A 400 -17.95 -11.76 28.41
N PRO A 401 -19.20 -11.80 27.92
CA PRO A 401 -19.88 -13.04 27.58
C PRO A 401 -19.18 -13.77 26.41
N GLU A 402 -19.36 -15.09 26.36
CA GLU A 402 -18.80 -15.92 25.30
C GLU A 402 -19.28 -15.44 23.94
N PHE A 403 -18.36 -15.27 22.98
CA PHE A 403 -18.60 -14.75 21.63
C PHE A 403 -19.38 -13.42 21.57
N LEU A 404 -19.40 -12.67 22.68
CA LEU A 404 -20.15 -11.41 22.79
C LEU A 404 -21.65 -11.57 22.52
N VAL A 405 -22.23 -12.71 22.89
CA VAL A 405 -23.65 -12.99 22.77
C VAL A 405 -24.45 -12.04 23.68
N ALA A 406 -25.39 -11.29 23.11
CA ALA A 406 -26.26 -10.36 23.84
C ALA A 406 -27.53 -11.06 24.40
N GLY A 407 -27.95 -12.14 23.75
CA GLY A 407 -29.14 -12.94 24.16
C GLY A 407 -28.79 -14.25 24.86
N ASP A 408 -29.57 -15.30 24.60
CA ASP A 408 -29.35 -16.61 25.21
C ASP A 408 -28.23 -17.38 24.50
N PRO A 409 -27.14 -17.73 25.17
CA PRO A 409 -26.08 -18.55 24.58
C PRO A 409 -26.64 -19.95 24.23
N GLY A 410 -26.30 -20.42 23.04
CA GLY A 410 -26.81 -21.69 22.52
C GLY A 410 -27.99 -21.53 21.55
N LEU A 411 -28.84 -20.51 21.73
CA LEU A 411 -29.78 -20.06 20.70
C LEU A 411 -29.09 -19.04 19.77
N SER A 412 -28.22 -18.22 20.33
CA SER A 412 -27.38 -17.28 19.58
C SER A 412 -25.92 -17.67 19.67
N SER A 413 -25.18 -17.44 18.59
CA SER A 413 -23.74 -17.70 18.44
C SER A 413 -22.88 -16.44 18.46
N GLY A 414 -23.48 -15.25 18.32
CA GLY A 414 -22.80 -13.96 18.32
C GLY A 414 -21.71 -13.91 17.26
N TYR A 415 -20.48 -13.58 17.68
CA TYR A 415 -19.32 -13.45 16.77
C TYR A 415 -18.54 -14.75 16.55
N ALA A 416 -19.03 -15.92 16.98
CA ALA A 416 -18.32 -17.18 16.78
C ALA A 416 -18.02 -17.44 15.29
N GLY A 417 -19.03 -17.24 14.42
CA GLY A 417 -18.89 -17.39 12.97
C GLY A 417 -17.97 -16.35 12.33
N ALA A 418 -17.99 -15.11 12.81
CA ALA A 418 -17.16 -14.02 12.28
C ALA A 418 -15.66 -14.18 12.61
N GLN A 419 -15.31 -14.96 13.64
CA GLN A 419 -13.93 -15.29 13.94
C GLN A 419 -13.27 -16.13 12.86
N TYR A 420 -14.00 -17.00 12.18
CA TYR A 420 -13.44 -17.94 11.21
C TYR A 420 -12.75 -17.25 10.03
N PRO A 421 -13.37 -16.28 9.32
CA PRO A 421 -12.67 -15.57 8.24
C PRO A 421 -11.42 -14.83 8.73
N ALA A 422 -11.44 -14.17 9.90
CA ALA A 422 -10.29 -13.50 10.45
C ALA A 422 -9.13 -14.47 10.71
N THR A 423 -9.42 -15.65 11.32
CA THR A 423 -8.40 -16.69 11.58
C THR A 423 -7.89 -17.32 10.29
N ALA A 424 -8.78 -17.56 9.30
CA ALA A 424 -8.39 -18.11 8.00
C ALA A 424 -7.45 -17.14 7.24
N LEU A 425 -7.81 -15.85 7.21
CA LEU A 425 -7.01 -14.83 6.53
C LEU A 425 -5.61 -14.67 7.14
N ILE A 426 -5.50 -14.73 8.47
CA ILE A 426 -4.15 -14.66 9.08
C ILE A 426 -3.34 -15.93 8.85
N ALA A 427 -3.97 -17.10 8.78
CA ALA A 427 -3.32 -18.33 8.40
C ALA A 427 -2.80 -18.23 6.95
N GLU A 428 -3.59 -17.68 6.04
CA GLU A 428 -3.22 -17.41 4.66
C GLU A 428 -2.04 -16.44 4.56
N ASN A 429 -2.06 -15.31 5.29
CA ASN A 429 -0.96 -14.35 5.33
C ASN A 429 0.37 -15.01 5.73
N ARG A 430 0.35 -15.97 6.67
CA ARG A 430 1.53 -16.71 7.13
C ARG A 430 2.12 -17.67 6.09
N THR A 431 1.39 -18.01 5.04
CA THR A 431 1.89 -18.87 3.96
C THR A 431 2.66 -18.12 2.89
N ILE A 432 2.66 -16.79 2.93
CA ILE A 432 3.36 -15.95 1.95
C ILE A 432 4.85 -15.91 2.29
N GLY A 433 5.66 -16.49 1.39
CA GLY A 433 7.12 -16.45 1.48
C GLY A 433 7.74 -15.22 0.81
N PRO A 434 9.01 -14.92 1.08
CA PRO A 434 9.72 -13.80 0.48
C PRO A 434 9.94 -14.04 -1.02
N ALA A 435 9.42 -13.17 -1.87
CA ALA A 435 9.60 -13.25 -3.32
C ALA A 435 10.98 -12.75 -3.75
N SER A 436 11.55 -11.77 -3.04
CA SER A 436 12.81 -11.10 -3.39
C SER A 436 14.06 -12.02 -3.41
N THR A 437 13.93 -13.23 -2.90
CA THR A 437 15.00 -14.26 -2.87
C THR A 437 14.73 -15.43 -3.80
N GLN A 438 13.70 -15.34 -4.66
CA GLN A 438 13.27 -16.42 -5.57
C GLN A 438 13.73 -16.19 -7.01
N SER A 439 14.95 -15.71 -7.20
CA SER A 439 15.51 -15.48 -8.55
C SER A 439 15.51 -16.76 -9.40
N VAL A 440 15.05 -16.62 -10.64
CA VAL A 440 15.05 -17.70 -11.64
C VAL A 440 15.62 -17.12 -12.93
N PRO A 441 16.61 -17.75 -13.57
CA PRO A 441 17.18 -17.24 -14.81
C PRO A 441 16.18 -17.24 -15.95
N SER A 442 16.37 -16.31 -16.88
CA SER A 442 15.57 -16.16 -18.10
C SER A 442 16.40 -15.62 -19.27
N ASN A 443 15.83 -15.53 -20.46
CA ASN A 443 16.44 -14.95 -21.65
C ASN A 443 17.82 -15.57 -21.95
N GLY A 444 17.87 -16.92 -22.09
CA GLY A 444 19.10 -17.66 -22.36
C GLY A 444 20.17 -17.51 -21.29
N ASP A 445 19.76 -17.39 -20.02
CA ASP A 445 20.61 -17.16 -18.84
C ASP A 445 21.37 -15.81 -18.82
N ASN A 446 21.11 -14.91 -19.79
CA ASN A 446 21.63 -13.54 -19.72
C ASN A 446 21.05 -12.77 -18.52
N GLN A 447 19.81 -13.10 -18.12
CA GLN A 447 19.12 -12.54 -16.95
C GLN A 447 19.12 -13.59 -15.82
N ASP A 448 20.28 -13.85 -15.24
CA ASP A 448 20.53 -14.95 -14.29
C ASP A 448 20.21 -14.59 -12.84
N ILE A 449 20.10 -13.30 -12.51
CA ILE A 449 19.64 -12.81 -11.21
C ILE A 449 18.60 -11.71 -11.39
N VAL A 450 17.41 -11.91 -10.81
CA VAL A 450 16.25 -11.01 -10.95
C VAL A 450 15.59 -10.75 -9.60
N SER A 451 14.90 -9.59 -9.49
CA SER A 451 14.46 -9.09 -8.17
C SER A 451 13.13 -9.64 -7.66
N MET A 452 12.25 -10.12 -8.55
CA MET A 452 10.85 -10.49 -8.22
C MET A 452 10.05 -9.37 -7.52
N GLY A 453 10.43 -8.10 -7.72
CA GLY A 453 9.94 -6.98 -6.92
C GLY A 453 8.45 -6.72 -7.04
N LEU A 454 7.86 -6.87 -8.24
CA LEU A 454 6.41 -6.73 -8.41
C LEU A 454 5.64 -7.85 -7.71
N ILE A 455 6.20 -9.06 -7.64
CA ILE A 455 5.60 -10.17 -6.87
C ILE A 455 5.64 -9.82 -5.38
N ALA A 456 6.76 -9.31 -4.86
CA ALA A 456 6.87 -8.87 -3.48
C ALA A 456 5.85 -7.76 -3.15
N ALA A 457 5.67 -6.77 -4.02
CA ALA A 457 4.68 -5.70 -3.85
C ALA A 457 3.23 -6.23 -3.89
N ARG A 458 2.92 -7.20 -4.77
CA ARG A 458 1.61 -7.87 -4.83
C ARG A 458 1.34 -8.72 -3.57
N ASN A 459 2.35 -9.36 -3.02
CA ASN A 459 2.26 -10.09 -1.75
C ASN A 459 1.90 -9.15 -0.60
N ALA A 460 2.59 -8.02 -0.47
CA ALA A 460 2.28 -6.99 0.53
C ALA A 460 0.85 -6.43 0.36
N ARG A 461 0.42 -6.17 -0.88
CA ARG A 461 -0.95 -5.76 -1.21
C ARG A 461 -1.99 -6.81 -0.76
N ARG A 462 -1.71 -8.11 -0.95
CA ARG A 462 -2.61 -9.19 -0.52
C ARG A 462 -2.76 -9.20 0.99
N VAL A 463 -1.67 -9.09 1.74
CA VAL A 463 -1.72 -9.00 3.21
C VAL A 463 -2.51 -7.78 3.66
N LEU A 464 -2.30 -6.63 3.02
CA LEU A 464 -3.03 -5.39 3.30
C LEU A 464 -4.55 -5.60 3.14
N ARG A 465 -5.00 -6.23 2.05
CA ARG A 465 -6.42 -6.55 1.81
C ARG A 465 -6.97 -7.53 2.85
N ASN A 466 -6.24 -8.58 3.17
CA ASN A 466 -6.64 -9.55 4.17
C ASN A 466 -6.79 -8.91 5.55
N ASN A 467 -5.85 -8.05 5.93
CA ASN A 467 -5.90 -7.32 7.19
C ASN A 467 -7.10 -6.37 7.29
N GLN A 468 -7.55 -5.80 6.17
CA GLN A 468 -8.73 -4.93 6.14
C GLN A 468 -9.97 -5.68 6.64
N TYR A 469 -10.15 -6.94 6.25
CA TYR A 469 -11.23 -7.80 6.76
C TYR A 469 -11.00 -8.22 8.22
N ILE A 470 -9.77 -8.56 8.59
CA ILE A 470 -9.45 -8.91 9.99
C ILE A 470 -9.78 -7.74 10.92
N LEU A 471 -9.36 -6.53 10.57
CA LEU A 471 -9.69 -5.31 11.30
C LEU A 471 -11.19 -5.02 11.31
N ALA A 472 -11.90 -5.23 10.19
CA ALA A 472 -13.35 -5.03 10.15
C ALA A 472 -14.08 -5.89 11.19
N VAL A 473 -13.72 -7.17 11.29
CA VAL A 473 -14.28 -8.08 12.31
C VAL A 473 -13.89 -7.61 13.72
N GLU A 474 -12.67 -7.12 13.91
CA GLU A 474 -12.20 -6.61 15.19
C GLU A 474 -12.96 -5.34 15.63
N TYR A 475 -13.22 -4.38 14.71
CA TYR A 475 -14.02 -3.18 14.99
C TYR A 475 -15.45 -3.54 15.40
N LEU A 476 -16.08 -4.47 14.68
CA LEU A 476 -17.42 -4.96 15.01
C LEU A 476 -17.45 -5.61 16.40
N ALA A 477 -16.47 -6.48 16.70
CA ALA A 477 -16.35 -7.13 18.00
C ALA A 477 -16.05 -6.13 19.12
N ALA A 478 -15.20 -5.13 18.89
CA ALA A 478 -14.89 -4.09 19.86
C ALA A 478 -16.14 -3.27 20.22
N ALA A 479 -16.91 -2.84 19.23
CA ALA A 479 -18.17 -2.13 19.48
C ALA A 479 -19.18 -3.01 20.22
N SER A 480 -19.29 -4.30 19.87
CA SER A 480 -20.17 -5.22 20.58
C SER A 480 -19.71 -5.54 21.99
N ALA A 481 -18.40 -5.56 22.26
CA ALA A 481 -17.88 -5.67 23.61
C ALA A 481 -18.32 -4.49 24.51
N VAL A 482 -18.40 -3.29 23.93
CA VAL A 482 -18.95 -2.10 24.62
C VAL A 482 -20.45 -2.27 24.88
N ASP A 483 -21.22 -2.78 23.90
CA ASP A 483 -22.66 -2.99 24.00
C ASP A 483 -23.01 -3.97 25.15
N VAL A 484 -22.43 -5.19 25.09
CA VAL A 484 -22.77 -6.26 26.06
C VAL A 484 -22.29 -5.97 27.47
N SER A 485 -21.37 -5.01 27.63
CA SER A 485 -20.85 -4.61 28.93
C SER A 485 -21.42 -3.28 29.43
N ASP A 486 -22.29 -2.63 28.68
CA ASP A 486 -22.90 -1.30 28.94
C ASP A 486 -21.86 -0.23 29.32
N ARG A 487 -20.73 -0.17 28.55
CA ARG A 487 -19.59 0.70 28.89
C ARG A 487 -19.50 2.00 28.08
N TYR A 488 -20.45 2.26 27.20
CA TYR A 488 -20.41 3.44 26.32
C TYR A 488 -20.16 4.76 27.06
N ARG A 489 -20.84 4.98 28.21
CA ARG A 489 -20.74 6.25 28.95
C ARG A 489 -19.33 6.57 29.42
N GLY A 490 -18.58 5.56 29.83
CA GLY A 490 -17.23 5.71 30.36
C GLY A 490 -16.12 5.73 29.31
N LEU A 491 -16.44 5.59 28.02
CA LEU A 491 -15.47 5.67 26.94
C LEU A 491 -14.82 7.06 26.86
N SER A 492 -13.57 7.09 26.42
CA SER A 492 -12.87 8.32 26.00
C SER A 492 -13.62 9.02 24.85
N PRO A 493 -13.33 10.29 24.55
CA PRO A 493 -13.86 10.94 23.36
C PRO A 493 -13.56 10.17 22.07
N ALA A 494 -12.34 9.67 21.89
CA ALA A 494 -11.96 8.83 20.75
C ALA A 494 -12.70 7.49 20.74
N GLY A 495 -12.83 6.83 21.91
CA GLY A 495 -13.58 5.60 22.06
C GLY A 495 -15.05 5.76 21.66
N LYS A 496 -15.69 6.87 22.09
CA LYS A 496 -17.07 7.20 21.67
C LYS A 496 -17.16 7.43 20.16
N ALA A 497 -16.26 8.25 19.60
CA ALA A 497 -16.25 8.53 18.16
C ALA A 497 -16.06 7.25 17.33
N THR A 498 -15.17 6.36 17.77
CA THR A 498 -14.93 5.07 17.11
C THR A 498 -16.17 4.18 17.20
N TYR A 499 -16.77 4.04 18.38
CA TYR A 499 -17.98 3.26 18.59
C TYR A 499 -19.14 3.81 17.76
N ASP A 500 -19.38 5.13 17.80
CA ASP A 500 -20.46 5.79 17.07
C ASP A 500 -20.28 5.64 15.55
N ALA A 501 -19.03 5.72 15.05
CA ALA A 501 -18.72 5.46 13.64
C ALA A 501 -19.09 4.03 13.24
N VAL A 502 -18.73 3.02 14.04
CA VAL A 502 -19.15 1.63 13.78
C VAL A 502 -20.68 1.52 13.80
N ARG A 503 -21.35 2.10 14.79
CA ARG A 503 -22.82 1.98 14.97
C ARG A 503 -23.63 2.81 13.99
N SER A 504 -23.03 3.83 13.37
CA SER A 504 -23.65 4.52 12.23
C SER A 504 -23.73 3.67 10.97
N LEU A 505 -22.80 2.71 10.83
CA LEU A 505 -22.72 1.81 9.69
C LEU A 505 -23.48 0.49 9.93
N VAL A 506 -23.35 -0.05 11.13
CA VAL A 506 -23.84 -1.39 11.48
C VAL A 506 -24.57 -1.34 12.84
N PRO A 507 -25.84 -1.76 12.92
CA PRO A 507 -26.58 -1.76 14.17
C PRO A 507 -26.02 -2.81 15.16
N ARG A 508 -26.42 -2.70 16.44
CA ARG A 508 -26.09 -3.69 17.48
C ARG A 508 -26.51 -5.10 17.06
N LEU A 509 -25.77 -6.09 17.53
CA LEU A 509 -26.09 -7.51 17.33
C LEU A 509 -26.90 -8.03 18.53
N ASP A 510 -28.17 -7.71 18.56
CA ASP A 510 -29.10 -8.18 19.62
C ASP A 510 -29.56 -9.63 19.38
N SER A 511 -29.50 -10.09 18.14
CA SER A 511 -29.75 -11.47 17.70
C SER A 511 -28.89 -11.78 16.49
N ASP A 512 -28.60 -13.06 16.27
CA ASP A 512 -27.81 -13.49 15.11
C ASP A 512 -28.49 -13.07 13.80
N ARG A 513 -27.67 -12.60 12.84
CA ARG A 513 -28.08 -12.20 11.49
C ARG A 513 -27.01 -12.54 10.47
N TYR A 514 -27.26 -12.28 9.19
CA TYR A 514 -26.26 -12.40 8.14
C TYR A 514 -25.16 -11.35 8.34
N MET A 515 -23.95 -11.78 8.76
CA MET A 515 -22.85 -10.88 9.14
C MET A 515 -21.91 -10.53 8.00
N GLY A 516 -22.01 -11.18 6.84
CA GLY A 516 -21.14 -10.90 5.71
C GLY A 516 -21.24 -9.44 5.26
N ASP A 517 -22.47 -8.90 5.15
CA ASP A 517 -22.71 -7.51 4.76
C ASP A 517 -22.16 -6.50 5.79
N ASP A 518 -22.26 -6.84 7.08
CA ASP A 518 -21.70 -6.02 8.17
C ASP A 518 -20.18 -5.91 8.03
N ILE A 519 -19.51 -7.04 7.77
CA ILE A 519 -18.04 -7.10 7.60
C ILE A 519 -17.61 -6.32 6.36
N GLU A 520 -18.28 -6.52 5.22
CA GLU A 520 -18.01 -5.79 3.98
C GLU A 520 -18.19 -4.27 4.16
N THR A 521 -19.26 -3.87 4.87
CA THR A 521 -19.55 -2.46 5.14
C THR A 521 -18.44 -1.79 5.95
N VAL A 522 -17.98 -2.44 7.03
CA VAL A 522 -16.91 -1.91 7.87
C VAL A 522 -15.56 -1.97 7.15
N ALA A 523 -15.30 -3.03 6.37
CA ALA A 523 -14.08 -3.13 5.56
C ALA A 523 -14.01 -2.00 4.51
N ALA A 524 -15.12 -1.68 3.87
CA ALA A 524 -15.20 -0.56 2.94
C ALA A 524 -14.96 0.81 3.64
N ALA A 525 -15.51 1.01 4.84
CA ALA A 525 -15.29 2.22 5.64
C ALA A 525 -13.82 2.37 6.09
N LEU A 526 -13.17 1.26 6.47
CA LEU A 526 -11.72 1.22 6.70
C LEU A 526 -10.94 1.68 5.47
N GLY A 527 -11.31 1.16 4.28
CA GLY A 527 -10.66 1.56 3.02
C GLY A 527 -10.81 3.05 2.68
N ARG A 528 -11.86 3.71 3.18
CA ARG A 528 -12.09 5.16 3.02
C ARG A 528 -11.51 6.01 4.16
N GLY A 529 -10.90 5.40 5.18
CA GLY A 529 -10.31 6.12 6.32
C GLY A 529 -11.32 6.73 7.31
N GLU A 530 -12.58 6.29 7.30
CA GLU A 530 -13.67 6.91 8.07
C GLU A 530 -13.42 6.88 9.59
N PHE A 531 -12.80 5.83 10.12
CA PHE A 531 -12.50 5.71 11.55
C PHE A 531 -11.35 6.64 11.97
N ILE A 532 -10.37 6.87 11.10
CA ILE A 532 -9.30 7.84 11.33
C ILE A 532 -9.91 9.24 11.38
N ALA A 533 -10.73 9.58 10.38
CA ALA A 533 -11.41 10.86 10.32
C ALA A 533 -12.32 11.11 11.54
N ALA A 534 -13.05 10.09 12.01
CA ALA A 534 -13.89 10.19 13.20
C ALA A 534 -13.08 10.56 14.46
N VAL A 535 -11.89 10.00 14.62
CA VAL A 535 -10.99 10.29 15.75
C VAL A 535 -10.32 11.66 15.60
N GLU A 536 -9.88 12.03 14.39
CA GLU A 536 -9.28 13.34 14.10
C GLU A 536 -10.27 14.49 14.37
N ASN A 537 -11.56 14.28 14.12
CA ASN A 537 -12.63 15.24 14.47
C ASN A 537 -12.77 15.47 15.99
N CYS A 538 -12.17 14.64 16.83
CA CYS A 538 -12.05 14.87 18.28
C CYS A 538 -10.80 15.70 18.66
N ASN A 539 -10.13 16.34 17.71
CA ASN A 539 -8.86 17.04 17.87
C ASN A 539 -7.73 16.13 18.40
N ILE A 540 -7.71 14.89 17.95
CA ILE A 540 -6.65 13.91 18.23
C ILE A 540 -5.86 13.72 16.93
N ASP A 541 -4.63 14.23 16.92
CA ASP A 541 -3.69 14.02 15.82
C ASP A 541 -2.88 12.74 16.09
N LEU A 542 -3.05 11.75 15.23
CA LEU A 542 -2.32 10.48 15.30
C LEU A 542 -1.02 10.58 14.49
N ARG A 543 0.08 10.30 15.15
CA ARG A 543 1.42 10.30 14.54
C ARG A 543 1.56 9.27 13.42
#